data_20e6112f924912633d208556cc4c4c4e
#
_entry.id   20e6112f924912633d208556cc4c4c4e
#
_cell.length_a   1.000
_cell.length_b   1.000
_cell.length_c   1.000
_cell.angle_alpha   90.00
_cell.angle_beta   90.00
_cell.angle_gamma   90.00
#
_symmetry.space_group_name_H-M   'P 1'
#
loop_
_entity.id
_entity.type
_entity.pdbx_description
1 polymer ?
#
loop_
_entity_poly.entity_id
_entity_poly.type
_entity_poly.pdbx_seq_one_letter_code
_entity_poly.pdbx_strand_id
1 'polypeptide(L)'
;TKVNQGRGYVMSDTVIKSSTATIQVGATKADGKLELTESELVFIPYNEKLGFGPYQLKCQDIAAVAKCLGKGGGVIPITTDAFRITLANNTCYEFIVAKPEQWIDALGEIVS
;
A
#
# COMPACT_ATOMS: atom_id res chain seq x y z
N THR A 1 23.67 4.76 2.02
CA THR A 1 23.48 5.24 2.38
C THR A 1 23.37 5.95 2.60
N LYS A 2 23.39 6.30 2.68
CA LYS A 2 23.12 7.09 3.04
C LYS A 2 23.39 7.79 3.76
N VAL A 3 23.59 8.31 3.80
CA VAL A 3 23.72 8.97 4.40
C VAL A 3 23.63 9.70 4.81
N ASN A 4 23.57 10.10 4.91
CA ASN A 4 23.44 10.83 5.37
C ASN A 4 23.44 11.43 5.82
N GLN A 5 23.47 11.50 5.84
CA GLN A 5 23.33 12.11 6.24
C GLN A 5 23.11 12.81 6.86
N GLY A 6 23.29 12.73 7.07
CA GLY A 6 22.79 13.46 7.97
C GLY A 6 21.85 14.35 7.83
N ARG A 7 21.23 14.48 7.69
CA ARG A 7 20.37 15.14 7.55
C ARG A 7 19.29 14.84 8.01
N GLY A 8 19.15 15.10 8.47
CA GLY A 8 18.11 14.98 8.94
C GLY A 8 17.05 14.25 8.45
N TYR A 9 16.62 14.22 8.14
CA TYR A 9 15.78 13.65 7.65
C TYR A 9 15.85 13.07 6.63
N VAL A 10 15.85 12.88 6.32
CA VAL A 10 15.81 12.51 5.67
C VAL A 10 15.68 11.97 4.81
N MET A 11 16.21 11.74 4.25
CA MET A 11 15.91 11.37 3.29
C MET A 11 15.55 10.26 3.11
N SER A 12 15.03 10.23 2.94
CA SER A 12 14.30 9.16 2.84
C SER A 12 14.66 8.22 1.80
N ASP A 13 14.07 7.04 1.79
CA ASP A 13 14.31 6.02 0.80
C ASP A 13 13.86 6.46 -0.56
N THR A 14 14.54 5.98 -1.58
CA THR A 14 14.09 6.18 -2.95
C THR A 14 12.78 5.42 -3.18
N VAL A 15 11.86 6.04 -3.89
CA VAL A 15 10.61 5.40 -4.27
C VAL A 15 10.91 4.35 -5.33
N ILE A 16 10.59 3.10 -5.03
CA ILE A 16 10.81 1.97 -5.93
C ILE A 16 9.67 1.86 -6.92
N LYS A 17 8.45 2.12 -6.46
CA LYS A 17 7.28 1.95 -7.28
C LYS A 17 6.19 2.89 -6.79
N SER A 18 5.46 3.50 -7.72
CA SER A 18 4.33 4.34 -7.34
C SER A 18 3.26 4.26 -8.41
N SER A 19 2.01 4.43 -7.99
CA SER A 19 0.89 4.48 -8.92
C SER A 19 -0.34 5.00 -8.18
N THR A 20 -1.36 5.33 -8.98
CA THR A 20 -2.68 5.56 -8.40
C THR A 20 -3.22 4.24 -7.88
N ALA A 21 -3.90 4.29 -6.75
CA ALA A 21 -4.52 3.12 -6.14
C ALA A 21 -5.79 3.53 -5.44
N THR A 22 -6.65 2.56 -5.20
CA THR A 22 -7.87 2.77 -4.43
C THR A 22 -7.80 1.86 -3.23
N ILE A 23 -7.83 2.44 -2.03
CA ILE A 23 -7.94 1.63 -0.81
C ILE A 23 -9.40 1.25 -0.63
N GLN A 24 -9.65 0.01 -0.24
CA GLN A 24 -11.01 -0.43 0.08
C GLN A 24 -11.06 -0.93 1.51
N VAL A 25 -12.06 -0.45 2.24
CA VAL A 25 -12.30 -0.84 3.62
C VAL A 25 -13.77 -1.24 3.69
N GLY A 26 -14.02 -2.56 3.66
CA GLY A 26 -15.38 -3.05 3.51
C GLY A 26 -15.97 -2.58 2.19
N ALA A 27 -17.11 -1.89 2.24
CA ALA A 27 -17.76 -1.37 1.05
C ALA A 27 -17.30 0.04 0.69
N THR A 28 -16.47 0.66 1.51
CA THR A 28 -16.03 2.05 1.30
C THR A 28 -14.69 2.08 0.60
N LYS A 29 -14.50 3.05 -0.30
CA LYS A 29 -13.29 3.17 -1.08
C LYS A 29 -12.82 4.62 -1.13
N ALA A 30 -11.51 4.81 -1.28
CA ALA A 30 -10.94 6.13 -1.47
C ALA A 30 -9.76 6.02 -2.42
N ASP A 31 -9.70 6.93 -3.38
CA ASP A 31 -8.60 6.99 -4.33
C ASP A 31 -7.43 7.75 -3.76
N GLY A 32 -6.24 7.35 -4.16
CA GLY A 32 -5.04 8.00 -3.70
C GLY A 32 -3.81 7.54 -4.45
N LYS A 33 -2.66 7.87 -3.89
CA LYS A 33 -1.37 7.49 -4.45
C LYS A 33 -0.72 6.46 -3.54
N LEU A 34 -0.22 5.39 -4.14
CA LEU A 34 0.47 4.34 -3.42
C LEU A 34 1.93 4.36 -3.81
N GLU A 35 2.83 4.39 -2.82
CA GLU A 35 4.26 4.44 -3.04
C GLU A 35 4.96 3.38 -2.21
N LEU A 36 5.94 2.72 -2.82
CA LEU A 36 6.75 1.73 -2.14
C LEU A 36 8.19 2.19 -2.12
N THR A 37 8.79 2.19 -0.93
CA THR A 37 10.22 2.40 -0.76
C THR A 37 10.82 1.13 -0.19
N GLU A 38 12.11 1.14 0.09
CA GLU A 38 12.75 -0.03 0.68
C GLU A 38 12.27 -0.33 2.10
N SER A 39 11.72 0.66 2.78
CA SER A 39 11.34 0.50 4.18
C SER A 39 9.84 0.63 4.43
N GLU A 40 9.09 1.25 3.52
CA GLU A 40 7.69 1.57 3.79
C GLU A 40 6.82 1.44 2.57
N LEU A 41 5.55 1.11 2.82
CA LEU A 41 4.49 1.24 1.83
C LEU A 41 3.59 2.37 2.30
N VAL A 42 3.39 3.39 1.47
CA VAL A 42 2.68 4.61 1.86
C VAL A 42 1.48 4.82 0.95
N PHE A 43 0.33 5.07 1.54
CA PHE A 43 -0.87 5.44 0.79
C PHE A 43 -1.29 6.85 1.21
N ILE A 44 -1.42 7.74 0.21
CA ILE A 44 -1.81 9.12 0.43
C ILE A 44 -3.13 9.36 -0.30
N PRO A 45 -4.24 9.54 0.42
CA PRO A 45 -5.53 9.75 -0.24
C PRO A 45 -5.56 11.10 -0.92
N TYR A 46 -6.24 11.18 -2.05
CA TYR A 46 -6.42 12.46 -2.74
C TYR A 46 -7.36 13.37 -1.97
N ASN A 47 -8.29 12.79 -1.22
CA ASN A 47 -9.22 13.57 -0.40
C ASN A 47 -9.07 13.14 1.05
N GLU A 48 -8.30 13.92 1.81
CA GLU A 48 -8.01 13.58 3.19
C GLU A 48 -9.22 13.70 4.10
N LYS A 49 -10.26 14.39 3.64
CA LYS A 49 -11.46 14.54 4.45
C LYS A 49 -12.24 13.25 4.61
N LEU A 50 -11.97 12.25 3.77
CA LEU A 50 -12.64 10.96 3.86
C LEU A 50 -12.13 10.11 5.02
N GLY A 51 -11.00 10.47 5.62
CA GLY A 51 -10.51 9.75 6.78
C GLY A 51 -9.78 8.44 6.49
N PHE A 52 -9.37 8.21 5.23
CA PHE A 52 -8.68 6.98 4.85
C PHE A 52 -7.19 7.21 4.65
N GLY A 53 -6.53 7.63 5.70
CA GLY A 53 -5.11 7.84 5.66
C GLY A 53 -4.74 9.27 5.95
N PRO A 54 -3.50 9.65 5.63
CA PRO A 54 -2.49 8.78 4.98
C PRO A 54 -2.04 7.63 5.87
N TYR A 55 -1.60 6.55 5.22
CA TYR A 55 -1.09 5.37 5.93
C TYR A 55 0.38 5.17 5.58
N GLN A 56 1.18 4.91 6.60
CA GLN A 56 2.58 4.55 6.42
C GLN A 56 2.77 3.19 7.05
N LEU A 57 3.00 2.18 6.22
CA LEU A 57 3.13 0.80 6.67
C LEU A 57 4.59 0.41 6.54
N LYS A 58 5.21 0.09 7.67
CA LYS A 58 6.61 -0.34 7.63
C LYS A 58 6.68 -1.73 7.05
N CYS A 59 7.57 -1.92 6.08
CA CYS A 59 7.70 -3.22 5.42
C CYS A 59 8.05 -4.31 6.43
N GLN A 60 8.81 -3.98 7.47
CA GLN A 60 9.17 -4.96 8.49
C GLN A 60 7.96 -5.46 9.28
N ASP A 61 6.85 -4.72 9.27
CA ASP A 61 5.64 -5.12 9.97
C ASP A 61 4.68 -5.91 9.09
N ILE A 62 5.00 -6.10 7.81
CA ILE A 62 4.14 -6.82 6.89
C ILE A 62 4.35 -8.31 7.07
N ALA A 63 3.27 -9.01 7.43
CA ALA A 63 3.32 -10.46 7.63
C ALA A 63 2.97 -11.23 6.38
N ALA A 64 2.10 -10.68 5.52
CA ALA A 64 1.67 -11.38 4.32
C ALA A 64 1.19 -10.40 3.27
N VAL A 65 1.38 -10.79 2.01
CA VAL A 65 0.88 -10.04 0.86
C VAL A 65 0.22 -11.06 -0.07
N ALA A 66 -1.00 -10.79 -0.49
CA ALA A 66 -1.73 -11.75 -1.32
C ALA A 66 -2.67 -11.00 -2.26
N LYS A 67 -2.98 -11.66 -3.38
CA LYS A 67 -3.95 -11.13 -4.31
C LYS A 67 -5.34 -11.24 -3.70
N CYS A 68 -6.19 -10.26 -3.99
CA CYS A 68 -7.58 -10.31 -3.51
C CYS A 68 -8.48 -9.65 -4.55
N LEU A 69 -9.77 -9.56 -4.23
CA LEU A 69 -10.76 -9.01 -5.16
C LEU A 69 -11.04 -7.57 -4.81
N GLY A 70 -11.08 -6.73 -5.85
CA GLY A 70 -11.63 -5.39 -5.72
C GLY A 70 -13.14 -5.49 -5.71
N LYS A 71 -13.78 -4.70 -4.86
CA LYS A 71 -15.23 -4.82 -4.62
C LYS A 71 -15.93 -3.57 -5.06
N GLY A 72 -17.15 -3.74 -5.58
CA GLY A 72 -18.04 -2.64 -5.86
C GLY A 72 -18.75 -2.22 -4.59
N GLY A 73 -19.91 -1.61 -4.74
CA GLY A 73 -20.72 -1.26 -3.59
C GLY A 73 -21.11 -2.52 -2.85
N GLY A 74 -20.76 -2.60 -1.59
CA GLY A 74 -20.99 -3.79 -0.80
C GLY A 74 -19.93 -4.84 -1.05
N VAL A 75 -20.33 -6.07 -1.28
CA VAL A 75 -19.39 -7.19 -1.37
C VAL A 75 -19.28 -7.77 -2.78
N ILE A 76 -19.86 -7.10 -3.77
CA ILE A 76 -19.83 -7.62 -5.13
C ILE A 76 -18.45 -7.33 -5.72
N PRO A 77 -17.71 -8.36 -6.17
CA PRO A 77 -16.41 -8.15 -6.78
C PRO A 77 -16.56 -7.41 -8.12
N ILE A 78 -15.70 -6.41 -8.35
CA ILE A 78 -15.70 -5.68 -9.62
C ILE A 78 -14.42 -5.94 -10.41
N THR A 79 -13.39 -6.44 -9.77
CA THR A 79 -12.12 -6.72 -10.46
C THR A 79 -11.30 -7.67 -9.60
N THR A 80 -10.37 -8.36 -10.25
CA THR A 80 -9.37 -9.15 -9.52
C THR A 80 -8.07 -8.36 -9.35
N ASP A 81 -8.08 -7.07 -9.68
CA ASP A 81 -6.86 -6.25 -9.68
C ASP A 81 -6.65 -5.59 -8.32
N ALA A 82 -6.55 -6.40 -7.28
CA ALA A 82 -6.32 -5.89 -5.94
C ALA A 82 -5.36 -6.80 -5.19
N PHE A 83 -4.70 -6.24 -4.18
CA PHE A 83 -3.87 -7.05 -3.30
C PHE A 83 -4.13 -6.65 -1.85
N ARG A 84 -3.85 -7.58 -0.95
CA ARG A 84 -4.06 -7.39 0.49
C ARG A 84 -2.75 -7.45 1.21
N ILE A 85 -2.55 -6.48 2.10
CA ILE A 85 -1.43 -6.45 3.02
C ILE A 85 -1.96 -6.86 4.40
N THR A 86 -1.33 -7.84 5.02
CA THR A 86 -1.66 -8.21 6.40
C THR A 86 -0.45 -7.90 7.26
N LEU A 87 -0.65 -7.10 8.30
CA LEU A 87 0.42 -6.74 9.23
C LEU A 87 0.54 -7.80 10.31
N ALA A 88 1.66 -7.76 11.04
CA ALA A 88 1.92 -8.72 12.10
C ALA A 88 0.86 -8.67 13.21
N ASN A 89 0.19 -7.54 13.37
CA ASN A 89 -0.88 -7.40 14.35
C ASN A 89 -2.25 -7.78 13.79
N ASN A 90 -2.29 -8.40 12.60
CA ASN A 90 -3.50 -8.86 11.92
C ASN A 90 -4.33 -7.75 11.29
N THR A 91 -3.85 -6.51 11.27
CA THR A 91 -4.52 -5.44 10.54
C THR A 91 -4.32 -5.66 9.04
N CYS A 92 -5.38 -5.51 8.28
CA CYS A 92 -5.35 -5.74 6.84
C CYS A 92 -5.68 -4.46 6.07
N TYR A 93 -4.99 -4.28 4.94
CA TYR A 93 -5.26 -3.20 4.01
C TYR A 93 -5.37 -3.77 2.62
N GLU A 94 -6.39 -3.34 1.87
CA GLU A 94 -6.61 -3.82 0.51
C GLU A 94 -6.54 -2.66 -0.46
N PHE A 95 -5.78 -2.84 -1.53
CA PHE A 95 -5.58 -1.80 -2.53
C PHE A 95 -5.90 -2.32 -3.92
N ILE A 96 -6.71 -1.56 -4.65
CA ILE A 96 -7.01 -1.85 -6.06
C ILE A 96 -6.01 -1.06 -6.90
N VAL A 97 -5.24 -1.77 -7.72
CA VAL A 97 -4.20 -1.18 -8.56
C VAL A 97 -4.25 -1.84 -9.94
N ALA A 98 -3.59 -1.21 -10.92
CA ALA A 98 -3.65 -1.71 -12.29
C ALA A 98 -2.98 -3.07 -12.46
N LYS A 99 -1.89 -3.31 -11.74
CA LYS A 99 -1.13 -4.56 -11.87
C LYS A 99 -0.71 -5.06 -10.50
N PRO A 100 -1.62 -5.70 -9.78
CA PRO A 100 -1.31 -6.11 -8.40
C PRO A 100 -0.16 -7.10 -8.31
N GLU A 101 0.05 -7.92 -9.34
CA GLU A 101 1.14 -8.88 -9.33
C GLU A 101 2.49 -8.19 -9.21
N GLN A 102 2.65 -7.03 -9.87
CA GLN A 102 3.90 -6.29 -9.79
C GLN A 102 4.13 -5.74 -8.38
N TRP A 103 3.07 -5.32 -7.71
CA TRP A 103 3.16 -4.86 -6.33
C TRP A 103 3.49 -6.00 -5.39
N ILE A 104 2.85 -7.15 -5.60
CA ILE A 104 3.10 -8.34 -4.77
C ILE A 104 4.54 -8.78 -4.92
N ASP A 105 5.05 -8.82 -6.15
CA ASP A 105 6.43 -9.21 -6.39
C ASP A 105 7.42 -8.24 -5.75
N ALA A 106 7.17 -6.94 -5.91
CA ALA A 106 8.07 -5.92 -5.35
C ALA A 106 8.09 -5.97 -3.83
N LEU A 107 6.92 -6.14 -3.22
CA LEU A 107 6.82 -6.25 -1.77
C LEU A 107 7.48 -7.53 -1.27
N GLY A 108 7.31 -8.63 -2.01
CA GLY A 108 7.91 -9.89 -1.63
C GLY A 108 9.43 -9.82 -1.57
N GLU A 109 10.03 -9.07 -2.48
CA GLU A 109 11.48 -8.91 -2.48
C GLU A 109 11.97 -8.13 -1.27
N ILE A 110 11.15 -7.20 -0.79
CA ILE A 110 11.56 -6.36 0.33
C ILE A 110 11.34 -7.05 1.67
N VAL A 111 10.23 -7.78 1.81
CA VAL A 111 9.87 -8.36 3.11
C VAL A 111 10.41 -9.78 3.29
N SER A 112 10.94 -10.41 2.28
CA SER A 112 11.44 -11.78 2.40
C SER A 112 12.89 -11.86 2.94
#